data_2621455e5028ef183575fe6bb1022f88
#
_entry.id   2621455e5028ef183575fe6bb1022f88
#
_cell.length_a   1.000
_cell.length_b   1.000
_cell.length_c   1.000
_cell.angle_alpha   90.00
_cell.angle_beta   90.00
_cell.angle_gamma   90.00
#
_symmetry.space_group_name_H-M   'P 1'
#
loop_
_entity.id
_entity.type
_entity.pdbx_description
1 polymer ?
#
loop_
_entity_poly.entity_id
_entity_poly.type
_entity_poly.pdbx_seq_one_letter_code
_entity_poly.pdbx_strand_id
1 'polypeptide(L)'
;MKNNDENYFQKHLKAYANVLTGDDSTFIEMRTAAGDLHDLFVKAGGVDALADDAPGTFSAFGLAVSPVAAGRCLLDFMRTRKFARGLRLALHYKLQATGKKPLNVLYAGSGPYALLAVLMTPYFKPEEVQFSIIDIHSRSVDSVTEIIRQFNLTAYFKEITLGDATKYETAEDNKPDVLLIETMLNALRKEPQVAIAANLAPQLSAAGIMIPEEITVTPVFTEMYIRNAMMLGEDVSNFIQPAFHPLATAAKLNKTSATAAAKNIREPFAAAVSKLEEDFLLPNYELELQTLIKVWGDETLQQSDCSLTLPLKVANGADLRGKEQITFYYSNSAAPGFTWKTD
;
A
#
# COMPACT_ATOMS: atom_id res chain seq x y z
N MET A 1 19.60 30.48 16.01
CA MET A 1 19.33 29.86 14.69
C MET A 1 18.51 28.59 14.77
N LYS A 2 18.56 27.73 15.83
CA LYS A 2 17.82 26.45 15.90
C LYS A 2 16.28 26.57 16.00
N ASN A 3 15.76 27.61 16.67
CA ASN A 3 14.30 27.72 16.87
C ASN A 3 13.50 28.19 15.64
N ASN A 4 14.13 28.83 14.66
CA ASN A 4 13.42 29.27 13.44
C ASN A 4 13.25 28.11 12.42
N ASP A 5 14.17 27.14 12.39
CA ASP A 5 14.10 26.04 11.44
C ASP A 5 13.08 24.97 11.88
N GLU A 6 12.93 24.70 13.19
CA GLU A 6 11.88 23.81 13.71
C GLU A 6 10.49 24.30 13.34
N ASN A 7 10.22 25.58 13.50
CA ASN A 7 8.92 26.17 13.12
C ASN A 7 8.71 26.13 11.59
N TYR A 8 9.77 26.21 10.79
CA TYR A 8 9.71 26.11 9.35
C TYR A 8 9.22 24.72 8.91
N PHE A 9 9.85 23.64 9.33
CA PHE A 9 9.50 22.27 8.92
C PHE A 9 8.07 21.89 9.34
N GLN A 10 7.69 22.13 10.59
CA GLN A 10 6.33 21.82 11.07
C GLN A 10 5.24 22.61 10.34
N LYS A 11 5.46 23.89 10.08
CA LYS A 11 4.52 24.74 9.35
C LYS A 11 4.30 24.23 7.94
N HIS A 12 5.36 23.87 7.21
CA HIS A 12 5.26 23.40 5.84
C HIS A 12 4.68 21.98 5.79
N LEU A 13 5.07 21.09 6.71
CA LEU A 13 4.47 19.76 6.84
C LEU A 13 2.95 19.86 7.01
N LYS A 14 2.47 20.72 7.91
CA LYS A 14 1.02 20.93 8.13
C LYS A 14 0.32 21.42 6.87
N ALA A 15 0.93 22.37 6.14
CA ALA A 15 0.36 22.89 4.90
C ALA A 15 0.22 21.79 3.84
N TYR A 16 1.29 21.03 3.58
CA TYR A 16 1.28 19.96 2.59
C TYR A 16 0.38 18.79 3.00
N ALA A 17 0.37 18.41 4.27
CA ALA A 17 -0.55 17.40 4.79
C ALA A 17 -2.02 17.81 4.56
N ASN A 18 -2.37 19.07 4.80
CA ASN A 18 -3.72 19.58 4.55
C ASN A 18 -4.10 19.51 3.07
N VAL A 19 -3.19 19.83 2.14
CA VAL A 19 -3.44 19.70 0.70
C VAL A 19 -3.61 18.24 0.31
N LEU A 20 -2.72 17.37 0.75
CA LEU A 20 -2.75 15.94 0.41
C LEU A 20 -3.97 15.21 0.97
N THR A 21 -4.53 15.67 2.09
CA THR A 21 -5.67 15.00 2.75
C THR A 21 -6.98 15.79 2.71
N GLY A 22 -6.96 17.02 2.22
CA GLY A 22 -8.15 17.91 2.11
C GLY A 22 -9.14 17.43 1.03
N ASP A 23 -10.43 17.76 1.19
CA ASP A 23 -11.46 17.32 0.24
C ASP A 23 -11.44 18.12 -1.07
N ASP A 24 -11.13 19.40 -1.01
CA ASP A 24 -11.23 20.34 -2.13
C ASP A 24 -9.93 20.51 -2.95
N SER A 25 -8.90 19.73 -2.65
CA SER A 25 -7.61 19.84 -3.33
C SER A 25 -7.65 19.31 -4.76
N THR A 26 -7.19 20.10 -5.71
CA THR A 26 -7.06 19.72 -7.12
C THR A 26 -5.86 18.78 -7.34
N PHE A 27 -5.84 18.08 -8.48
CA PHE A 27 -4.71 17.25 -8.88
C PHE A 27 -3.38 18.03 -8.95
N ILE A 28 -3.42 19.27 -9.44
CA ILE A 28 -2.24 20.13 -9.55
C ILE A 28 -1.71 20.49 -8.16
N GLU A 29 -2.59 20.88 -7.24
CA GLU A 29 -2.19 21.22 -5.87
C GLU A 29 -1.61 20.01 -5.14
N MET A 30 -2.22 18.83 -5.25
CA MET A 30 -1.72 17.59 -4.66
C MET A 30 -0.35 17.19 -5.20
N ARG A 31 -0.16 17.27 -6.52
CA ARG A 31 1.12 16.98 -7.17
C ARG A 31 2.21 17.95 -6.70
N THR A 32 1.88 19.24 -6.64
CA THR A 32 2.80 20.28 -6.15
C THR A 32 3.17 20.04 -4.70
N ALA A 33 2.17 19.78 -3.83
CA ALA A 33 2.41 19.51 -2.42
C ALA A 33 3.25 18.24 -2.18
N ALA A 34 3.07 17.21 -3.01
CA ALA A 34 3.91 15.99 -2.94
C ALA A 34 5.37 16.30 -3.33
N GLY A 35 5.60 17.10 -4.38
CA GLY A 35 6.94 17.55 -4.76
C GLY A 35 7.61 18.42 -3.70
N ASP A 36 6.89 19.40 -3.18
CA ASP A 36 7.39 20.30 -2.13
C ASP A 36 7.71 19.54 -0.83
N LEU A 37 6.86 18.55 -0.49
CA LEU A 37 7.10 17.69 0.68
C LEU A 37 8.32 16.78 0.49
N HIS A 38 8.55 16.27 -0.73
CA HIS A 38 9.77 15.55 -1.08
C HIS A 38 11.01 16.42 -0.84
N ASP A 39 11.01 17.65 -1.38
CA ASP A 39 12.14 18.58 -1.21
C ASP A 39 12.36 18.94 0.26
N LEU A 40 11.28 19.03 1.03
CA LEU A 40 11.34 19.26 2.47
C LEU A 40 12.03 18.09 3.20
N PHE A 41 11.74 16.85 2.82
CA PHE A 41 12.40 15.65 3.38
C PHE A 41 13.87 15.55 2.97
N VAL A 42 14.19 15.83 1.72
CA VAL A 42 15.58 15.88 1.25
C VAL A 42 16.37 16.93 2.04
N LYS A 43 15.81 18.13 2.21
CA LYS A 43 16.42 19.22 3.00
C LYS A 43 16.63 18.85 4.47
N ALA A 44 15.77 18.02 5.04
CA ALA A 44 15.91 17.53 6.42
C ALA A 44 16.98 16.43 6.58
N GLY A 45 17.67 16.05 5.52
CA GLY A 45 18.66 14.96 5.54
C GLY A 45 18.11 13.63 5.09
N GLY A 46 16.93 13.65 4.43
CA GLY A 46 16.28 12.47 3.86
C GLY A 46 16.98 11.93 2.62
N VAL A 47 16.45 10.87 2.09
CA VAL A 47 16.86 10.23 0.85
C VAL A 47 16.22 10.97 -0.33
N ASP A 48 17.00 11.34 -1.34
CA ASP A 48 16.45 11.91 -2.57
C ASP A 48 15.84 10.80 -3.45
N ALA A 49 14.51 10.81 -3.60
CA ALA A 49 13.76 9.86 -4.42
C ALA A 49 14.01 10.02 -5.93
N LEU A 50 14.58 11.14 -6.37
CA LEU A 50 14.91 11.41 -7.77
C LEU A 50 16.37 11.05 -8.12
N ALA A 51 17.18 10.68 -7.12
CA ALA A 51 18.54 10.22 -7.34
C ALA A 51 18.60 8.87 -8.08
N ASP A 52 19.80 8.51 -8.54
CA ASP A 52 20.07 7.19 -9.09
C ASP A 52 19.78 6.10 -8.04
N ASP A 53 19.08 5.05 -8.49
CA ASP A 53 18.60 4.00 -7.63
C ASP A 53 19.69 2.95 -7.37
N ALA A 54 19.69 2.41 -6.16
CA ALA A 54 20.47 1.26 -5.78
C ALA A 54 19.59 -0.01 -5.80
N PRO A 55 20.19 -1.20 -5.93
CA PRO A 55 19.42 -2.45 -5.83
C PRO A 55 18.72 -2.54 -4.46
N GLY A 56 17.49 -3.07 -4.47
CA GLY A 56 16.79 -3.43 -3.22
C GLY A 56 17.39 -4.68 -2.58
N THR A 57 16.83 -5.08 -1.45
CA THR A 57 17.25 -6.25 -0.69
C THR A 57 16.29 -7.42 -0.89
N PHE A 58 16.79 -8.55 -1.38
CA PHE A 58 15.99 -9.77 -1.50
C PHE A 58 15.85 -10.46 -0.15
N SER A 59 14.62 -10.88 0.15
CA SER A 59 14.26 -11.70 1.30
C SER A 59 13.75 -13.07 0.86
N ALA A 60 13.39 -13.92 1.82
CA ALA A 60 12.73 -15.20 1.54
C ALA A 60 11.33 -15.05 0.93
N PHE A 61 10.75 -13.84 1.00
CA PHE A 61 9.37 -13.55 0.64
C PHE A 61 9.21 -12.33 -0.28
N GLY A 62 10.27 -11.96 -0.99
CA GLY A 62 10.21 -10.88 -1.95
C GLY A 62 11.33 -9.86 -1.84
N LEU A 63 11.25 -8.86 -2.69
CA LEU A 63 12.17 -7.76 -2.78
C LEU A 63 11.70 -6.60 -1.89
N ALA A 64 12.49 -6.23 -0.88
CA ALA A 64 12.38 -4.92 -0.27
C ALA A 64 13.03 -3.91 -1.22
N VAL A 65 12.26 -3.00 -1.78
CA VAL A 65 12.75 -1.99 -2.71
C VAL A 65 13.75 -1.07 -2.03
N SER A 66 14.67 -0.47 -2.80
CA SER A 66 15.66 0.44 -2.24
C SER A 66 15.03 1.65 -1.55
N PRO A 67 15.73 2.34 -0.64
CA PRO A 67 15.23 3.57 -0.03
C PRO A 67 14.85 4.65 -1.06
N VAL A 68 15.59 4.76 -2.17
CA VAL A 68 15.28 5.70 -3.26
C VAL A 68 13.96 5.33 -3.93
N ALA A 69 13.78 4.05 -4.30
CA ALA A 69 12.53 3.56 -4.89
C ALA A 69 11.35 3.71 -3.92
N ALA A 70 11.53 3.40 -2.63
CA ALA A 70 10.52 3.60 -1.60
C ALA A 70 10.14 5.08 -1.43
N GLY A 71 11.10 5.99 -1.53
CA GLY A 71 10.84 7.44 -1.49
C GLY A 71 9.92 7.93 -2.63
N ARG A 72 9.96 7.29 -3.80
CA ARG A 72 9.09 7.62 -4.94
C ARG A 72 7.60 7.42 -4.66
N CYS A 73 7.24 6.61 -3.67
CA CYS A 73 5.85 6.41 -3.26
C CYS A 73 5.16 7.73 -2.88
N LEU A 74 5.90 8.69 -2.31
CA LEU A 74 5.39 10.02 -2.01
C LEU A 74 4.92 10.77 -3.27
N LEU A 75 5.64 10.61 -4.38
CA LEU A 75 5.35 11.30 -5.65
C LEU A 75 4.15 10.70 -6.39
N ASP A 76 3.72 9.49 -6.02
CA ASP A 76 2.41 8.92 -6.39
C ASP A 76 1.35 9.51 -5.45
N PHE A 77 0.97 10.76 -5.72
CA PHE A 77 0.17 11.57 -4.79
C PHE A 77 -1.24 11.01 -4.56
N MET A 78 -1.83 10.26 -5.51
CA MET A 78 -3.14 9.60 -5.30
C MET A 78 -3.02 8.45 -4.29
N ARG A 79 -1.97 7.63 -4.40
CA ARG A 79 -1.61 6.62 -3.40
C ARG A 79 -1.41 7.28 -2.04
N THR A 80 -0.55 8.29 -1.96
CA THR A 80 -0.25 9.02 -0.72
C THR A 80 -1.53 9.60 -0.10
N ARG A 81 -2.37 10.26 -0.91
CA ARG A 81 -3.65 10.83 -0.47
C ARG A 81 -4.55 9.79 0.16
N LYS A 82 -4.83 8.71 -0.57
CA LYS A 82 -5.77 7.67 -0.13
C LYS A 82 -5.30 6.97 1.14
N PHE A 83 -4.00 6.63 1.21
CA PHE A 83 -3.43 6.03 2.41
C PHE A 83 -3.42 6.99 3.60
N ALA A 84 -3.04 8.26 3.43
CA ALA A 84 -3.04 9.24 4.50
C ALA A 84 -4.45 9.53 5.03
N ARG A 85 -5.43 9.67 4.15
CA ARG A 85 -6.84 9.87 4.53
C ARG A 85 -7.39 8.65 5.25
N GLY A 86 -7.21 7.47 4.68
CA GLY A 86 -7.68 6.22 5.28
C GLY A 86 -7.06 5.97 6.66
N LEU A 87 -5.75 6.18 6.80
CA LEU A 87 -5.08 6.07 8.11
C LEU A 87 -5.64 7.09 9.11
N ARG A 88 -5.83 8.36 8.71
CA ARG A 88 -6.41 9.39 9.58
C ARG A 88 -7.80 9.00 10.08
N LEU A 89 -8.67 8.53 9.18
CA LEU A 89 -10.01 8.07 9.53
C LEU A 89 -9.98 6.85 10.47
N ALA A 90 -9.10 5.89 10.20
CA ALA A 90 -8.91 4.70 11.04
C ALA A 90 -8.46 5.06 12.46
N LEU A 91 -7.50 5.99 12.59
CA LEU A 91 -7.02 6.45 13.89
C LEU A 91 -8.12 7.18 14.67
N HIS A 92 -8.88 8.08 14.03
CA HIS A 92 -10.04 8.73 14.67
C HIS A 92 -11.08 7.71 15.13
N TYR A 93 -11.45 6.75 14.26
CA TYR A 93 -12.37 5.67 14.61
C TYR A 93 -11.88 4.89 15.83
N LYS A 94 -10.60 4.50 15.85
CA LYS A 94 -10.03 3.73 16.97
C LYS A 94 -10.01 4.50 18.28
N LEU A 95 -9.64 5.77 18.26
CA LEU A 95 -9.66 6.65 19.45
C LEU A 95 -11.07 6.76 20.04
N GLN A 96 -12.09 6.91 19.19
CA GLN A 96 -13.47 7.01 19.61
C GLN A 96 -14.02 5.66 20.11
N ALA A 97 -13.75 4.57 19.41
CA ALA A 97 -14.29 3.26 19.70
C ALA A 97 -13.70 2.63 20.97
N THR A 98 -12.44 2.92 21.30
CA THR A 98 -11.77 2.26 22.45
C THR A 98 -11.51 3.18 23.63
N GLY A 99 -11.47 4.50 23.40
CA GLY A 99 -11.02 5.47 24.40
C GLY A 99 -9.55 5.33 24.80
N LYS A 100 -8.82 4.36 24.24
CA LYS A 100 -7.40 4.09 24.55
C LYS A 100 -6.52 5.20 24.00
N LYS A 101 -5.61 5.71 24.82
CA LYS A 101 -4.58 6.70 24.48
C LYS A 101 -3.27 6.40 25.19
N PRO A 102 -2.12 6.49 24.53
CA PRO A 102 -2.01 6.58 23.08
C PRO A 102 -2.38 5.25 22.38
N LEU A 103 -2.83 5.35 21.12
CA LEU A 103 -2.89 4.19 20.24
C LEU A 103 -1.46 3.83 19.79
N ASN A 104 -1.11 2.55 19.84
CA ASN A 104 0.15 2.05 19.32
C ASN A 104 -0.02 1.69 17.84
N VAL A 105 0.65 2.39 16.94
CA VAL A 105 0.68 2.10 15.50
C VAL A 105 2.01 1.45 15.15
N LEU A 106 1.98 0.22 14.64
CA LEU A 106 3.16 -0.43 14.07
C LEU A 106 3.17 -0.20 12.56
N TYR A 107 4.17 0.51 12.06
CA TYR A 107 4.36 0.77 10.64
C TYR A 107 5.51 -0.09 10.10
N ALA A 108 5.17 -1.12 9.34
CA ALA A 108 6.13 -2.05 8.74
C ALA A 108 6.45 -1.67 7.29
N GLY A 109 7.75 -1.51 6.99
CA GLY A 109 8.23 -1.03 5.71
C GLY A 109 7.96 0.46 5.51
N SER A 110 8.46 1.28 6.45
CA SER A 110 8.16 2.72 6.47
C SER A 110 8.80 3.53 5.34
N GLY A 111 9.80 2.94 4.67
CA GLY A 111 10.64 3.67 3.74
C GLY A 111 11.46 4.79 4.40
N PRO A 112 12.15 5.62 3.60
CA PRO A 112 13.10 6.61 4.12
C PRO A 112 12.44 7.83 4.77
N TYR A 113 11.12 7.99 4.66
CA TYR A 113 10.42 9.18 5.15
C TYR A 113 9.44 8.88 6.29
N ALA A 114 9.15 7.62 6.59
CA ALA A 114 8.02 7.23 7.44
C ALA A 114 6.75 8.04 7.08
N LEU A 115 6.53 8.21 5.78
CA LEU A 115 5.64 9.20 5.18
C LEU A 115 4.27 9.27 5.85
N LEU A 116 3.59 8.11 5.97
CA LEU A 116 2.24 8.07 6.50
C LEU A 116 2.20 8.41 7.99
N ALA A 117 3.21 8.02 8.76
CA ALA A 117 3.31 8.38 10.17
C ALA A 117 3.57 9.88 10.35
N VAL A 118 4.51 10.45 9.58
CA VAL A 118 4.84 11.89 9.62
C VAL A 118 3.63 12.74 9.22
N LEU A 119 2.87 12.33 8.19
CA LEU A 119 1.66 13.03 7.75
C LEU A 119 0.52 13.01 8.79
N MET A 120 0.56 12.13 9.80
CA MET A 120 -0.45 12.11 10.87
C MET A 120 -0.13 13.09 11.99
N THR A 121 1.11 13.50 12.17
CA THR A 121 1.52 14.36 13.30
C THR A 121 0.84 15.74 13.34
N PRO A 122 0.41 16.38 12.23
CA PRO A 122 -0.39 17.59 12.27
C PRO A 122 -1.83 17.42 12.81
N TYR A 123 -2.35 16.18 12.84
CA TYR A 123 -3.76 15.90 13.17
C TYR A 123 -3.97 15.28 14.55
N PHE A 124 -2.93 14.66 15.10
CA PHE A 124 -2.97 13.97 16.38
C PHE A 124 -1.87 14.48 17.29
N LYS A 125 -2.09 14.39 18.61
CA LYS A 125 -1.06 14.65 19.62
C LYS A 125 -0.29 13.36 19.94
N PRO A 126 0.95 13.43 20.44
CA PRO A 126 1.70 12.23 20.82
C PRO A 126 1.05 11.44 21.96
N GLU A 127 0.21 12.07 22.80
CA GLU A 127 -0.62 11.42 23.82
C GLU A 127 -1.83 10.68 23.23
N GLU A 128 -2.13 10.89 21.95
CA GLU A 128 -3.24 10.22 21.24
C GLU A 128 -2.76 9.07 20.38
N VAL A 129 -1.63 9.27 19.67
CA VAL A 129 -1.09 8.29 18.73
C VAL A 129 0.44 8.26 18.82
N GLN A 130 1.00 7.06 18.95
CA GLN A 130 2.43 6.82 18.87
C GLN A 130 2.75 5.75 17.84
N PHE A 131 3.89 5.93 17.17
CA PHE A 131 4.36 5.05 16.09
C PHE A 131 5.58 4.25 16.53
N SER A 132 5.57 2.95 16.23
CA SER A 132 6.75 2.10 16.13
C SER A 132 7.01 1.79 14.67
N ILE A 133 8.25 1.94 14.22
CA ILE A 133 8.63 1.80 12.81
C ILE A 133 9.60 0.65 12.64
N ILE A 134 9.42 -0.12 11.57
CA ILE A 134 10.35 -1.16 11.15
C ILE A 134 10.69 -0.96 9.68
N ASP A 135 11.98 -0.91 9.37
CA ASP A 135 12.47 -0.96 7.99
C ASP A 135 13.73 -1.83 7.91
N ILE A 136 13.89 -2.53 6.78
CA ILE A 136 15.01 -3.45 6.58
C ILE A 136 16.30 -2.73 6.15
N HIS A 137 16.18 -1.49 5.67
CA HIS A 137 17.32 -0.70 5.18
C HIS A 137 17.81 0.30 6.22
N SER A 138 19.07 0.18 6.62
CA SER A 138 19.70 1.14 7.54
C SER A 138 19.59 2.58 7.04
N ARG A 139 19.76 2.81 5.73
CA ARG A 139 19.61 4.14 5.12
C ARG A 139 18.21 4.72 5.29
N SER A 140 17.16 3.90 5.27
CA SER A 140 15.78 4.34 5.60
C SER A 140 15.67 4.74 7.06
N VAL A 141 16.19 3.89 7.96
CA VAL A 141 16.18 4.14 9.42
C VAL A 141 16.93 5.42 9.76
N ASP A 142 18.12 5.63 9.19
CA ASP A 142 18.93 6.84 9.39
C ASP A 142 18.18 8.09 8.90
N SER A 143 17.60 8.03 7.70
CA SER A 143 16.82 9.12 7.12
C SER A 143 15.59 9.47 7.96
N VAL A 144 14.80 8.47 8.37
CA VAL A 144 13.65 8.67 9.25
C VAL A 144 14.05 9.30 10.59
N THR A 145 15.13 8.82 11.19
CA THR A 145 15.64 9.34 12.47
C THR A 145 15.98 10.83 12.35
N GLU A 146 16.63 11.21 11.26
CA GLU A 146 17.00 12.60 11.03
C GLU A 146 15.78 13.49 10.74
N ILE A 147 14.82 13.02 9.94
CA ILE A 147 13.56 13.72 9.68
C ILE A 147 12.79 13.95 10.99
N ILE A 148 12.64 12.94 11.84
CA ILE A 148 11.96 13.04 13.13
C ILE A 148 12.64 14.09 14.02
N ARG A 149 13.98 14.12 14.02
CA ARG A 149 14.75 15.10 14.78
C ARG A 149 14.57 16.52 14.24
N GLN A 150 14.67 16.73 12.92
CA GLN A 150 14.57 18.05 12.27
C GLN A 150 13.17 18.65 12.41
N PHE A 151 12.14 17.79 12.33
CA PHE A 151 10.76 18.20 12.47
C PHE A 151 10.27 18.28 13.92
N ASN A 152 11.15 17.97 14.90
CA ASN A 152 10.80 17.92 16.34
C ASN A 152 9.61 16.98 16.64
N LEU A 153 9.64 15.78 16.07
CA LEU A 153 8.56 14.79 16.15
C LEU A 153 8.86 13.63 17.11
N THR A 154 9.95 13.68 17.86
CA THR A 154 10.43 12.55 18.69
C THR A 154 9.34 12.01 19.63
N ALA A 155 8.46 12.86 20.17
CA ALA A 155 7.39 12.43 21.07
C ALA A 155 6.36 11.51 20.41
N TYR A 156 6.25 11.51 19.08
CA TYR A 156 5.33 10.64 18.33
C TYR A 156 5.91 9.25 18.05
N PHE A 157 7.21 9.06 18.19
CA PHE A 157 7.88 7.83 17.79
C PHE A 157 8.44 7.11 19.00
N LYS A 158 7.89 5.93 19.28
CA LYS A 158 8.25 5.10 20.41
C LYS A 158 9.52 4.29 20.14
N GLU A 159 9.61 3.77 18.91
CA GLU A 159 10.67 2.89 18.47
C GLU A 159 10.93 3.03 16.96
N ILE A 160 12.18 2.96 16.56
CA ILE A 160 12.62 2.88 15.16
C ILE A 160 13.57 1.71 15.05
N THR A 161 13.12 0.63 14.41
CA THR A 161 13.82 -0.64 14.36
C THR A 161 14.37 -0.93 12.97
N LEU A 162 15.68 -1.20 12.87
CA LEU A 162 16.27 -1.83 11.71
C LEU A 162 16.01 -3.33 11.78
N GLY A 163 15.15 -3.86 10.88
CA GLY A 163 14.80 -5.27 10.94
C GLY A 163 13.89 -5.74 9.81
N ASP A 164 13.79 -7.07 9.69
CA ASP A 164 12.92 -7.76 8.74
C ASP A 164 11.51 -7.94 9.36
N ALA A 165 10.53 -7.20 8.85
CA ALA A 165 9.16 -7.24 9.34
C ALA A 165 8.47 -8.62 9.13
N THR A 166 9.01 -9.49 8.27
CA THR A 166 8.50 -10.87 8.13
C THR A 166 8.87 -11.78 9.31
N LYS A 167 9.72 -11.31 10.23
CA LYS A 167 10.22 -12.05 11.39
C LYS A 167 10.10 -11.26 12.70
N TYR A 168 9.63 -10.02 12.63
CA TYR A 168 9.53 -9.17 13.81
C TYR A 168 8.48 -9.70 14.79
N GLU A 169 8.82 -9.65 16.07
CA GLU A 169 7.94 -10.02 17.17
C GLU A 169 7.68 -8.79 18.05
N THR A 170 6.41 -8.52 18.29
CA THR A 170 6.00 -7.46 19.22
C THR A 170 6.06 -7.98 20.66
N ALA A 171 6.48 -7.14 21.61
CA ALA A 171 6.36 -7.49 23.01
C ALA A 171 4.89 -7.67 23.42
N GLU A 172 4.59 -8.65 24.29
CA GLU A 172 3.23 -9.02 24.66
C GLU A 172 2.45 -7.86 25.30
N ASP A 173 3.14 -7.01 26.06
CA ASP A 173 2.60 -5.80 26.70
C ASP A 173 2.51 -4.60 25.75
N ASN A 174 2.99 -4.73 24.51
CA ASN A 174 3.06 -3.64 23.52
C ASN A 174 2.39 -4.01 22.18
N LYS A 175 1.37 -4.85 22.20
CA LYS A 175 0.63 -5.22 20.99
C LYS A 175 0.07 -3.99 20.25
N PRO A 176 0.26 -3.90 18.92
CA PRO A 176 -0.22 -2.76 18.15
C PRO A 176 -1.76 -2.72 18.08
N ASP A 177 -2.31 -1.52 18.16
CA ASP A 177 -3.74 -1.26 17.94
C ASP A 177 -4.03 -1.06 16.44
N VAL A 178 -3.03 -0.60 15.70
CA VAL A 178 -3.08 -0.42 14.25
C VAL A 178 -1.80 -0.97 13.64
N LEU A 179 -1.95 -1.85 12.67
CA LEU A 179 -0.86 -2.36 11.83
C LEU A 179 -0.95 -1.69 10.46
N LEU A 180 0.03 -0.87 10.15
CA LEU A 180 0.16 -0.21 8.85
C LEU A 180 1.22 -0.92 8.02
N ILE A 181 0.85 -1.45 6.85
CA ILE A 181 1.75 -2.15 5.92
C ILE A 181 1.50 -1.63 4.51
N GLU A 182 2.54 -1.13 3.89
CA GLU A 182 2.47 -0.67 2.50
C GLU A 182 3.78 -1.03 1.78
N THR A 183 3.95 -2.36 1.55
CA THR A 183 5.14 -3.01 0.98
C THR A 183 4.73 -3.89 -0.19
N MET A 184 4.08 -3.29 -1.21
CA MET A 184 3.46 -4.04 -2.30
C MET A 184 3.62 -3.35 -3.66
N LEU A 185 3.60 -4.18 -4.70
CA LEU A 185 3.25 -3.79 -6.07
C LEU A 185 1.85 -4.31 -6.42
N ASN A 186 1.35 -3.87 -7.57
CA ASN A 186 0.08 -4.35 -8.13
C ASN A 186 0.04 -5.89 -8.18
N ALA A 187 -1.14 -6.47 -7.98
CA ALA A 187 -1.38 -7.90 -7.88
C ALA A 187 -0.53 -8.61 -6.80
N LEU A 188 -0.16 -7.91 -5.71
CA LEU A 188 0.64 -8.46 -4.59
C LEU A 188 1.96 -9.14 -5.03
N ARG A 189 2.53 -8.70 -6.15
CA ARG A 189 3.74 -9.30 -6.71
C ARG A 189 5.02 -8.67 -6.18
N LYS A 190 6.10 -9.44 -6.22
CA LYS A 190 7.49 -9.04 -5.97
C LYS A 190 7.84 -8.64 -4.55
N GLU A 191 6.98 -7.94 -3.83
CA GLU A 191 7.25 -7.38 -2.51
C GLU A 191 6.58 -8.20 -1.38
N PRO A 192 7.07 -8.11 -0.13
CA PRO A 192 6.71 -9.05 0.95
C PRO A 192 5.40 -8.72 1.68
N GLN A 193 4.47 -7.95 1.10
CA GLN A 193 3.20 -7.53 1.73
C GLN A 193 2.47 -8.66 2.44
N VAL A 194 2.29 -9.79 1.76
CA VAL A 194 1.55 -10.94 2.28
C VAL A 194 2.29 -11.59 3.44
N ALA A 195 3.62 -11.73 3.33
CA ALA A 195 4.44 -12.32 4.39
C ALA A 195 4.47 -11.46 5.66
N ILE A 196 4.61 -10.14 5.49
CA ILE A 196 4.57 -9.19 6.60
C ILE A 196 3.20 -9.21 7.27
N ALA A 197 2.13 -9.18 6.48
CA ALA A 197 0.76 -9.26 7.02
C ALA A 197 0.53 -10.59 7.79
N ALA A 198 0.96 -11.73 7.24
CA ALA A 198 0.83 -13.03 7.89
C ALA A 198 1.62 -13.13 9.20
N ASN A 199 2.80 -12.47 9.28
CA ASN A 199 3.57 -12.43 10.52
C ASN A 199 2.96 -11.50 11.57
N LEU A 200 2.53 -10.30 11.17
CA LEU A 200 2.18 -9.24 12.12
C LEU A 200 0.68 -9.16 12.47
N ALA A 201 -0.23 -9.59 11.58
CA ALA A 201 -1.66 -9.54 11.87
C ALA A 201 -2.08 -10.39 13.10
N PRO A 202 -1.50 -11.58 13.35
CA PRO A 202 -1.78 -12.34 14.59
C PRO A 202 -1.31 -11.65 15.87
N GLN A 203 -0.35 -10.72 15.77
CA GLN A 203 0.25 -10.01 16.90
C GLN A 203 -0.51 -8.73 17.27
N LEU A 204 -1.55 -8.37 16.53
CA LEU A 204 -2.42 -7.23 16.87
C LEU A 204 -3.11 -7.40 18.21
N SER A 205 -3.42 -6.30 18.88
CA SER A 205 -4.33 -6.30 20.03
C SER A 205 -5.70 -6.88 19.62
N ALA A 206 -6.50 -7.36 20.59
CA ALA A 206 -7.77 -8.04 20.31
C ALA A 206 -8.69 -7.23 19.37
N ALA A 207 -8.80 -5.92 19.59
CA ALA A 207 -9.54 -5.00 18.76
C ALA A 207 -8.65 -4.32 17.68
N GLY A 208 -7.42 -4.79 17.47
CA GLY A 208 -6.46 -4.19 16.52
C GLY A 208 -6.95 -4.29 15.08
N ILE A 209 -6.59 -3.32 14.26
CA ILE A 209 -6.95 -3.20 12.85
C ILE A 209 -5.71 -3.20 11.96
N MET A 210 -5.88 -3.58 10.70
CA MET A 210 -4.85 -3.57 9.67
C MET A 210 -5.18 -2.51 8.62
N ILE A 211 -4.17 -1.77 8.17
CA ILE A 211 -4.24 -0.81 7.08
C ILE A 211 -3.22 -1.23 6.01
N PRO A 212 -3.64 -1.43 4.75
CA PRO A 212 -5.03 -1.36 4.25
C PRO A 212 -5.95 -2.38 4.93
N GLU A 213 -7.24 -2.01 5.02
CA GLU A 213 -8.28 -2.87 5.57
C GLU A 213 -8.43 -4.16 4.76
N GLU A 214 -8.37 -4.03 3.42
CA GLU A 214 -8.44 -5.15 2.49
C GLU A 214 -7.73 -4.83 1.17
N ILE A 215 -7.04 -5.83 0.62
CA ILE A 215 -6.52 -5.84 -0.75
C ILE A 215 -7.17 -7.01 -1.46
N THR A 216 -7.84 -6.74 -2.59
CA THR A 216 -8.46 -7.77 -3.43
C THR A 216 -7.75 -7.82 -4.78
N VAL A 217 -7.42 -9.03 -5.25
CA VAL A 217 -6.91 -9.27 -6.60
C VAL A 217 -7.90 -10.15 -7.34
N THR A 218 -8.44 -9.62 -8.44
CA THR A 218 -9.45 -10.28 -9.24
C THR A 218 -8.98 -10.39 -10.69
N PRO A 219 -8.99 -11.59 -11.29
CA PRO A 219 -8.82 -11.74 -12.73
C PRO A 219 -10.05 -11.15 -13.44
N VAL A 220 -9.82 -10.34 -14.48
CA VAL A 220 -10.88 -9.65 -15.22
C VAL A 220 -10.58 -9.71 -16.70
N PHE A 221 -11.54 -10.16 -17.51
CA PHE A 221 -11.49 -9.90 -18.94
C PHE A 221 -11.85 -8.45 -19.21
N THR A 222 -10.94 -7.74 -19.86
CA THR A 222 -11.08 -6.33 -20.22
C THR A 222 -11.20 -6.19 -21.72
N GLU A 223 -12.27 -5.58 -22.20
CA GLU A 223 -12.42 -5.22 -23.60
C GLU A 223 -11.57 -3.99 -23.90
N MET A 224 -10.57 -4.17 -24.77
CA MET A 224 -9.50 -3.19 -24.97
C MET A 224 -9.95 -1.91 -25.64
N TYR A 225 -10.88 -2.00 -26.60
CA TYR A 225 -11.39 -0.82 -27.30
C TYR A 225 -12.24 0.05 -26.37
N ILE A 226 -13.16 -0.56 -25.61
CA ILE A 226 -14.01 0.16 -24.66
C ILE A 226 -13.17 0.78 -23.55
N ARG A 227 -12.18 0.05 -23.00
CA ARG A 227 -11.25 0.60 -22.01
C ARG A 227 -10.50 1.82 -22.53
N ASN A 228 -9.97 1.75 -23.76
CA ASN A 228 -9.24 2.85 -24.36
C ASN A 228 -10.14 4.06 -24.61
N ALA A 229 -11.37 3.84 -25.11
CA ALA A 229 -12.37 4.89 -25.29
C ALA A 229 -12.71 5.58 -23.95
N MET A 230 -12.93 4.80 -22.88
CA MET A 230 -13.16 5.36 -21.54
C MET A 230 -11.96 6.20 -21.06
N MET A 231 -10.73 5.74 -21.27
CA MET A 231 -9.52 6.49 -20.89
C MET A 231 -9.37 7.81 -21.66
N LEU A 232 -9.90 7.88 -22.88
CA LEU A 232 -9.93 9.09 -23.70
C LEU A 232 -11.13 10.00 -23.37
N GLY A 233 -12.02 9.59 -22.47
CA GLY A 233 -13.21 10.33 -22.09
C GLY A 233 -14.33 10.24 -23.13
N GLU A 234 -14.31 9.23 -24.01
CA GLU A 234 -15.35 9.00 -25.00
C GLU A 234 -16.61 8.40 -24.34
N ASP A 235 -17.78 8.68 -24.93
CA ASP A 235 -19.05 8.08 -24.49
C ASP A 235 -19.11 6.62 -24.91
N VAL A 236 -19.11 5.73 -23.93
CA VAL A 236 -19.19 4.28 -24.13
C VAL A 236 -20.57 3.68 -23.79
N SER A 237 -21.58 4.52 -23.56
CA SER A 237 -22.93 4.09 -23.16
C SER A 237 -23.64 3.23 -24.21
N ASN A 238 -23.23 3.31 -25.47
CA ASN A 238 -23.81 2.56 -26.58
C ASN A 238 -23.21 1.15 -26.77
N PHE A 239 -22.18 0.77 -26.01
CA PHE A 239 -21.62 -0.58 -26.10
C PHE A 239 -22.51 -1.58 -25.39
N ILE A 240 -22.83 -2.67 -26.08
CA ILE A 240 -23.78 -3.72 -25.61
C ILE A 240 -23.11 -4.59 -24.54
N GLN A 241 -21.79 -4.81 -24.64
CA GLN A 241 -21.05 -5.65 -23.69
C GLN A 241 -20.33 -4.80 -22.63
N PRO A 242 -20.22 -5.28 -21.37
CA PRO A 242 -19.47 -4.57 -20.35
C PRO A 242 -17.99 -4.52 -20.70
N ALA A 243 -17.34 -3.39 -20.43
CA ALA A 243 -15.89 -3.22 -20.61
C ALA A 243 -15.08 -4.21 -19.76
N PHE A 244 -15.64 -4.66 -18.64
CA PHE A 244 -14.96 -5.48 -17.64
C PHE A 244 -15.83 -6.69 -17.26
N HIS A 245 -15.26 -7.90 -17.32
CA HIS A 245 -15.91 -9.13 -16.91
C HIS A 245 -15.07 -9.83 -15.84
N PRO A 246 -15.42 -9.69 -14.54
CA PRO A 246 -14.66 -10.27 -13.45
C PRO A 246 -14.89 -11.78 -13.35
N LEU A 247 -13.79 -12.50 -13.09
CA LEU A 247 -13.79 -13.90 -12.73
C LEU A 247 -13.80 -14.08 -11.19
N ALA A 248 -13.62 -15.32 -10.72
CA ALA A 248 -13.49 -15.58 -9.30
C ALA A 248 -12.26 -14.84 -8.69
N THR A 249 -12.46 -14.18 -7.56
CA THR A 249 -11.39 -13.47 -6.85
C THR A 249 -10.23 -14.40 -6.55
N ALA A 250 -9.04 -14.02 -6.99
CA ALA A 250 -7.82 -14.82 -6.85
C ALA A 250 -7.17 -14.67 -5.48
N ALA A 251 -7.26 -13.49 -4.86
CA ALA A 251 -6.80 -13.27 -3.49
C ALA A 251 -7.59 -12.17 -2.80
N LYS A 252 -7.75 -12.33 -1.50
CA LYS A 252 -8.28 -11.32 -0.57
C LYS A 252 -7.39 -11.30 0.66
N LEU A 253 -6.62 -10.23 0.82
CA LEU A 253 -5.74 -10.01 1.96
C LEU A 253 -6.37 -8.97 2.89
N ASN A 254 -6.76 -9.41 4.08
CA ASN A 254 -7.23 -8.60 5.19
C ASN A 254 -6.73 -9.22 6.51
N LYS A 255 -7.05 -8.64 7.66
CA LYS A 255 -6.62 -9.16 8.98
C LYS A 255 -6.93 -10.65 9.14
N THR A 256 -8.13 -11.09 8.77
CA THR A 256 -8.58 -12.49 8.95
C THR A 256 -7.79 -13.45 8.07
N SER A 257 -7.69 -13.16 6.76
CA SER A 257 -6.94 -14.00 5.83
C SER A 257 -5.44 -13.98 6.10
N ALA A 258 -4.87 -12.84 6.50
CA ALA A 258 -3.48 -12.72 6.92
C ALA A 258 -3.18 -13.60 8.13
N THR A 259 -4.05 -13.60 9.16
CA THR A 259 -3.93 -14.47 10.33
C THR A 259 -4.02 -15.97 9.95
N ALA A 260 -4.91 -16.30 9.02
CA ALA A 260 -5.01 -17.67 8.49
C ALA A 260 -3.76 -18.07 7.70
N ALA A 261 -3.21 -17.17 6.88
CA ALA A 261 -2.01 -17.36 6.07
C ALA A 261 -0.75 -17.67 6.90
N ALA A 262 -0.70 -17.24 8.15
CA ALA A 262 0.39 -17.59 9.09
C ALA A 262 0.60 -19.10 9.25
N LYS A 263 -0.44 -19.92 9.01
CA LYS A 263 -0.38 -21.39 9.09
C LYS A 263 0.20 -22.03 7.83
N ASN A 264 0.09 -21.37 6.68
CA ASN A 264 0.63 -21.84 5.40
C ASN A 264 1.17 -20.64 4.61
N ILE A 265 2.27 -20.10 5.07
CA ILE A 265 2.81 -18.84 4.54
C ILE A 265 3.24 -18.94 3.07
N ARG A 266 3.57 -20.13 2.58
CA ARG A 266 4.01 -20.34 1.19
C ARG A 266 2.87 -20.28 0.19
N GLU A 267 1.70 -20.75 0.59
CA GLU A 267 0.48 -20.82 -0.21
C GLU A 267 -0.68 -20.21 0.62
N PRO A 268 -0.66 -18.87 0.82
CA PRO A 268 -1.55 -18.21 1.78
C PRO A 268 -3.01 -18.14 1.31
N PHE A 269 -3.26 -18.33 0.01
CA PHE A 269 -4.59 -18.29 -0.58
C PHE A 269 -4.92 -19.62 -1.25
N ALA A 270 -6.19 -20.01 -1.20
CA ALA A 270 -6.67 -21.16 -1.97
C ALA A 270 -6.58 -20.86 -3.49
N ALA A 271 -6.39 -21.90 -4.29
CA ALA A 271 -6.43 -21.78 -5.73
C ALA A 271 -7.80 -21.24 -6.20
N ALA A 272 -7.78 -20.22 -7.05
CA ALA A 272 -8.98 -19.64 -7.62
C ALA A 272 -9.25 -20.22 -9.00
N VAL A 273 -10.32 -20.98 -9.12
CA VAL A 273 -10.75 -21.63 -10.36
C VAL A 273 -11.87 -20.81 -10.99
N SER A 274 -11.74 -20.49 -12.27
CA SER A 274 -12.78 -19.82 -13.05
C SER A 274 -13.05 -20.55 -14.37
N LYS A 275 -14.32 -20.70 -14.71
CA LYS A 275 -14.74 -21.14 -16.01
C LYS A 275 -14.46 -20.04 -17.04
N LEU A 276 -14.04 -20.42 -18.23
CA LEU A 276 -13.83 -19.52 -19.36
C LEU A 276 -15.06 -19.54 -20.26
N GLU A 277 -15.60 -18.36 -20.60
CA GLU A 277 -16.74 -18.20 -21.48
C GLU A 277 -16.24 -17.75 -22.85
N GLU A 278 -16.71 -18.39 -23.93
CA GLU A 278 -16.25 -18.18 -25.31
C GLU A 278 -16.36 -16.71 -25.75
N ASP A 279 -17.35 -15.98 -25.23
CA ASP A 279 -17.61 -14.57 -25.54
C ASP A 279 -16.43 -13.65 -25.22
N PHE A 280 -15.57 -14.04 -24.29
CA PHE A 280 -14.39 -13.26 -23.87
C PHE A 280 -13.08 -13.81 -24.43
N LEU A 281 -13.11 -14.95 -25.15
CA LEU A 281 -11.94 -15.56 -25.76
C LEU A 281 -11.65 -15.00 -27.17
N LEU A 282 -11.79 -13.67 -27.31
CA LEU A 282 -11.67 -12.92 -28.54
C LEU A 282 -10.41 -12.03 -28.53
N PRO A 283 -9.89 -11.62 -29.71
CA PRO A 283 -8.66 -10.82 -29.80
C PRO A 283 -8.74 -9.44 -29.16
N ASN A 284 -9.94 -8.88 -29.02
CA ASN A 284 -10.19 -7.57 -28.40
C ASN A 284 -10.26 -7.61 -26.87
N TYR A 285 -10.22 -8.83 -26.27
CA TYR A 285 -10.17 -8.97 -24.81
C TYR A 285 -8.76 -9.30 -24.32
N GLU A 286 -8.41 -8.70 -23.17
CA GLU A 286 -7.26 -9.10 -22.36
C GLU A 286 -7.73 -9.62 -21.00
N LEU A 287 -7.14 -10.73 -20.53
CA LEU A 287 -7.26 -11.19 -19.16
C LEU A 287 -6.19 -10.50 -18.33
N GLU A 288 -6.60 -9.78 -17.30
CA GLU A 288 -5.74 -8.98 -16.42
C GLU A 288 -6.01 -9.33 -14.95
N LEU A 289 -4.98 -9.24 -14.09
CA LEU A 289 -5.19 -9.18 -12.66
C LEU A 289 -5.39 -7.70 -12.26
N GLN A 290 -6.55 -7.39 -11.74
CA GLN A 290 -6.89 -6.06 -11.23
C GLN A 290 -6.80 -6.05 -9.71
N THR A 291 -6.23 -4.97 -9.16
CA THR A 291 -6.03 -4.78 -7.73
C THR A 291 -6.96 -3.69 -7.22
N LEU A 292 -7.74 -4.02 -6.20
CA LEU A 292 -8.54 -3.07 -5.43
C LEU A 292 -7.97 -2.98 -4.02
N ILE A 293 -7.73 -1.76 -3.53
CA ILE A 293 -7.20 -1.53 -2.19
C ILE A 293 -8.19 -0.69 -1.40
N LYS A 294 -8.86 -1.31 -0.45
CA LYS A 294 -9.65 -0.63 0.56
C LYS A 294 -8.71 -0.23 1.70
N VAL A 295 -8.33 1.05 1.74
CA VAL A 295 -7.42 1.54 2.78
C VAL A 295 -8.14 1.57 4.12
N TRP A 296 -9.27 2.29 4.21
CA TRP A 296 -10.17 2.29 5.36
C TRP A 296 -11.50 2.97 5.04
N GLY A 297 -12.63 2.35 5.42
CA GLY A 297 -13.97 2.91 5.15
C GLY A 297 -14.19 3.09 3.65
N ASP A 298 -14.47 4.32 3.22
CA ASP A 298 -14.70 4.67 1.82
C ASP A 298 -13.42 5.06 1.06
N GLU A 299 -12.27 5.15 1.76
CA GLU A 299 -11.00 5.46 1.10
C GLU A 299 -10.46 4.22 0.39
N THR A 300 -10.71 4.18 -0.91
CA THR A 300 -10.39 3.05 -1.78
C THR A 300 -9.55 3.53 -2.96
N LEU A 301 -8.57 2.71 -3.37
CA LEU A 301 -7.84 2.83 -4.63
C LEU A 301 -8.39 1.79 -5.61
N GLN A 302 -8.98 2.28 -6.69
CA GLN A 302 -9.56 1.47 -7.75
C GLN A 302 -8.57 1.27 -8.89
N GLN A 303 -8.97 0.51 -9.90
CA GLN A 303 -8.17 0.25 -11.08
C GLN A 303 -7.61 1.56 -11.68
N SER A 304 -6.30 1.60 -11.88
CA SER A 304 -5.57 2.71 -12.50
C SER A 304 -5.55 4.04 -11.71
N ASP A 305 -5.99 4.06 -10.46
CA ASP A 305 -5.90 5.26 -9.61
C ASP A 305 -4.44 5.62 -9.27
N CYS A 306 -3.58 4.60 -9.16
CA CYS A 306 -2.16 4.78 -8.82
C CYS A 306 -1.32 3.58 -9.31
N SER A 307 -0.02 3.64 -9.09
CA SER A 307 0.92 2.57 -9.49
C SER A 307 0.57 1.19 -8.91
N LEU A 308 -0.04 1.13 -7.72
CA LEU A 308 -0.42 -0.13 -7.05
C LEU A 308 -1.65 -0.81 -7.67
N THR A 309 -2.44 -0.08 -8.44
CA THR A 309 -3.69 -0.56 -9.01
C THR A 309 -3.67 -0.62 -10.54
N LEU A 310 -2.49 -0.45 -11.15
CA LEU A 310 -2.30 -0.71 -12.58
C LEU A 310 -2.58 -2.19 -12.87
N PRO A 311 -3.38 -2.52 -13.90
CA PRO A 311 -3.66 -3.90 -14.27
C PRO A 311 -2.38 -4.67 -14.62
N LEU A 312 -2.34 -5.94 -14.26
CA LEU A 312 -1.28 -6.85 -14.66
C LEU A 312 -1.79 -7.83 -15.71
N LYS A 313 -1.32 -7.71 -16.93
CA LYS A 313 -1.71 -8.60 -18.03
C LYS A 313 -1.33 -10.05 -17.74
N VAL A 314 -2.27 -10.95 -17.97
CA VAL A 314 -2.15 -12.42 -17.86
C VAL A 314 -2.03 -13.05 -19.24
N ALA A 315 -3.02 -12.80 -20.13
CA ALA A 315 -3.11 -13.38 -21.46
C ALA A 315 -4.00 -12.51 -22.37
N ASN A 316 -3.90 -12.68 -23.70
CA ASN A 316 -4.96 -12.21 -24.59
C ASN A 316 -6.11 -13.22 -24.56
N GLY A 317 -7.34 -12.77 -24.73
CA GLY A 317 -8.50 -13.67 -24.81
C GLY A 317 -8.35 -14.74 -25.90
N ALA A 318 -7.84 -14.36 -27.07
CA ALA A 318 -7.60 -15.28 -28.18
C ALA A 318 -6.62 -16.42 -27.86
N ASP A 319 -5.64 -16.21 -26.97
CA ASP A 319 -4.66 -17.23 -26.57
C ASP A 319 -5.28 -18.30 -25.67
N LEU A 320 -6.47 -18.04 -25.12
CA LEU A 320 -7.23 -18.93 -24.25
C LEU A 320 -8.31 -19.74 -24.98
N ARG A 321 -8.43 -19.58 -26.29
CA ARG A 321 -9.45 -20.34 -27.09
C ARG A 321 -9.29 -21.84 -26.93
N GLY A 322 -10.44 -22.52 -26.77
CA GLY A 322 -10.50 -23.95 -26.58
C GLY A 322 -10.10 -24.43 -25.18
N LYS A 323 -9.90 -23.51 -24.24
CA LYS A 323 -9.73 -23.81 -22.83
C LYS A 323 -11.06 -23.65 -22.09
N GLU A 324 -11.33 -24.58 -21.18
CA GLU A 324 -12.61 -24.58 -20.42
C GLU A 324 -12.51 -23.81 -19.11
N GLN A 325 -11.30 -23.83 -18.48
CA GLN A 325 -11.08 -23.14 -17.22
C GLN A 325 -9.66 -22.61 -17.07
N ILE A 326 -9.52 -21.66 -16.15
CA ILE A 326 -8.25 -21.14 -15.70
C ILE A 326 -8.19 -21.19 -14.17
N THR A 327 -7.04 -21.61 -13.63
CA THR A 327 -6.80 -21.68 -12.20
C THR A 327 -5.61 -20.82 -11.83
N PHE A 328 -5.82 -19.89 -10.88
CA PHE A 328 -4.77 -19.02 -10.34
C PHE A 328 -4.24 -19.56 -9.02
N TYR A 329 -2.94 -19.51 -8.86
CA TYR A 329 -2.21 -19.89 -7.65
C TYR A 329 -1.33 -18.71 -7.23
N TYR A 330 -1.32 -18.39 -5.94
CA TYR A 330 -0.40 -17.41 -5.39
C TYR A 330 0.73 -18.14 -4.65
N SER A 331 1.98 -17.80 -4.97
CA SER A 331 3.16 -18.28 -4.26
C SER A 331 3.82 -17.15 -3.50
N ASN A 332 3.94 -17.32 -2.19
CA ASN A 332 4.66 -16.39 -1.33
C ASN A 332 6.11 -16.89 -1.15
N SER A 333 6.96 -16.54 -2.10
CA SER A 333 8.35 -17.00 -2.23
C SER A 333 9.31 -15.80 -2.32
N ALA A 334 10.58 -16.04 -2.67
CA ALA A 334 11.52 -14.95 -2.95
C ALA A 334 11.13 -14.07 -4.16
N ALA A 335 10.20 -14.56 -4.99
CA ALA A 335 9.55 -13.81 -6.05
C ALA A 335 8.03 -14.03 -5.94
N PRO A 336 7.36 -13.37 -4.97
CA PRO A 336 5.94 -13.60 -4.73
C PRO A 336 5.09 -13.11 -5.89
N GLY A 337 3.95 -13.77 -6.10
CA GLY A 337 3.01 -13.41 -7.15
C GLY A 337 2.15 -14.58 -7.60
N PHE A 338 1.32 -14.30 -8.61
CA PHE A 338 0.43 -15.28 -9.20
C PHE A 338 1.07 -16.05 -10.34
N THR A 339 0.75 -17.32 -10.40
CA THR A 339 0.89 -18.20 -11.57
C THR A 339 -0.49 -18.76 -11.93
N TRP A 340 -0.65 -19.23 -13.16
CA TRP A 340 -1.92 -19.81 -13.62
C TRP A 340 -1.72 -21.01 -14.53
N LYS A 341 -2.75 -21.84 -14.60
CA LYS A 341 -2.82 -23.00 -15.51
C LYS A 341 -4.18 -22.99 -16.18
N THR A 342 -4.22 -23.50 -17.39
CA THR A 342 -5.47 -23.75 -18.16
C THR A 342 -5.55 -25.24 -18.48
N ASP A 343 -6.74 -25.75 -18.56
CA ASP A 343 -7.03 -27.14 -18.95
C ASP A 343 -7.12 -27.26 -20.47
#